data_64fb5b4fa7eb33a0ca5d52fb6a6dbd00
#
_entry.id   64fb5b4fa7eb33a0ca5d52fb6a6dbd00
#
_cell.length_a   1.000
_cell.length_b   1.000
_cell.length_c   1.000
_cell.angle_alpha   90.00
_cell.angle_beta   90.00
_cell.angle_gamma   90.00
#
_symmetry.space_group_name_H-M   'P 1'
#
loop_
_entity.id
_entity.type
_entity.pdbx_description
1 polymer ?
#
loop_
_entity_poly.entity_id
_entity_poly.type
_entity_poly.pdbx_seq_one_letter_code
_entity_poly.pdbx_strand_id
1 'polypeptide(L)'
;REVLGIVGKGVTYGSGGLSLKSHANMEFMKDDMAGAAAAVGVMRALMLLKYPVNVLAVIPLVENIPSGMAYHVDDILTMYNGKTVEVKNTDAEGRLILADALTYAQEKGATRLIDLATLTGACVTALGTVRTGMIGNDQEWMNRFFSAATEVHEKIWQLPADEEYEKLLESDVADLKNVGGSEAGAITAGLFLKQFVHDGTPWIHLDIAGPAFNEKADETGLIGATGVGIKSILHLLQGGVASHDR
;
A
#
# COMPACT_ATOMS: atom_id res chain seq x y z
N ARG A 1 1.66 -18.42 -16.85
CA ARG A 1 2.00 -17.04 -17.27
C ARG A 1 2.12 -16.18 -16.02
N GLU A 2 3.12 -15.34 -15.97
CA GLU A 2 3.27 -14.36 -14.88
C GLU A 2 2.19 -13.27 -15.01
N VAL A 3 1.56 -12.93 -13.87
CA VAL A 3 0.55 -11.86 -13.77
C VAL A 3 0.95 -10.96 -12.60
N LEU A 4 1.23 -9.70 -12.87
CA LEU A 4 1.47 -8.72 -11.81
C LEU A 4 0.15 -8.19 -11.26
N GLY A 5 -0.12 -8.44 -9.98
CA GLY A 5 -1.19 -7.80 -9.24
C GLY A 5 -0.73 -6.44 -8.71
N ILE A 6 -1.44 -5.39 -9.06
CA ILE A 6 -1.24 -4.04 -8.52
C ILE A 6 -2.45 -3.71 -7.66
N VAL A 7 -2.22 -3.52 -6.36
CA VAL A 7 -3.28 -3.20 -5.40
C VAL A 7 -3.11 -1.76 -4.93
N GLY A 8 -4.16 -0.96 -4.99
CA GLY A 8 -4.09 0.46 -4.64
C GLY A 8 -5.10 0.86 -3.57
N LYS A 9 -4.63 1.42 -2.43
CA LYS A 9 -5.52 1.97 -1.40
C LYS A 9 -6.41 3.06 -2.00
N GLY A 10 -7.72 2.90 -1.84
CA GLY A 10 -8.75 3.80 -2.36
C GLY A 10 -9.70 4.32 -1.29
N VAL A 11 -9.18 4.87 -0.20
CA VAL A 11 -10.01 5.58 0.79
C VAL A 11 -10.29 6.97 0.24
N THR A 12 -11.51 7.20 -0.23
CA THR A 12 -11.88 8.44 -0.93
C THR A 12 -11.94 9.65 0.00
N TYR A 13 -12.16 9.39 1.30
CA TYR A 13 -11.92 10.35 2.37
C TYR A 13 -11.59 9.60 3.67
N GLY A 14 -10.36 9.79 4.19
CA GLY A 14 -9.82 9.11 5.37
C GLY A 14 -9.89 9.96 6.63
N SER A 15 -11.08 10.18 7.20
CA SER A 15 -11.22 10.95 8.44
C SER A 15 -10.74 10.21 9.70
N GLY A 16 -10.51 8.88 9.60
CA GLY A 16 -10.20 8.01 10.72
C GLY A 16 -11.41 7.26 11.30
N GLY A 17 -12.61 7.55 10.81
CA GLY A 17 -13.83 6.95 11.36
C GLY A 17 -14.07 7.41 12.79
N LEU A 18 -14.44 6.49 13.71
CA LEU A 18 -14.65 6.83 15.11
C LEU A 18 -13.36 7.18 15.86
N SER A 19 -12.21 6.67 15.43
CA SER A 19 -10.88 7.14 15.85
C SER A 19 -10.52 8.39 15.06
N LEU A 20 -11.33 9.45 15.20
CA LEU A 20 -11.33 10.66 14.39
C LEU A 20 -9.98 11.39 14.47
N LYS A 21 -9.42 11.71 13.32
CA LYS A 21 -8.21 12.53 13.20
C LYS A 21 -8.40 13.92 13.83
N SER A 22 -7.33 14.50 14.32
CA SER A 22 -7.32 15.93 14.68
C SER A 22 -7.53 16.79 13.43
N HIS A 23 -7.95 18.04 13.61
CA HIS A 23 -8.15 18.98 12.51
C HIS A 23 -6.89 19.07 11.60
N ALA A 24 -5.71 19.19 12.20
CA ALA A 24 -4.45 19.30 11.47
C ALA A 24 -4.11 18.04 10.64
N ASN A 25 -4.52 16.86 11.10
CA ASN A 25 -4.29 15.61 10.39
C ASN A 25 -5.44 15.24 9.42
N MET A 26 -6.54 16.00 9.47
CA MET A 26 -7.70 15.82 8.59
C MET A 26 -7.53 16.52 7.26
N GLU A 27 -6.74 17.58 7.23
CA GLU A 27 -6.50 18.37 6.03
C GLU A 27 -5.84 17.50 4.96
N PHE A 28 -6.25 17.66 3.73
CA PHE A 28 -5.81 16.88 2.55
C PHE A 28 -6.21 15.38 2.53
N MET A 29 -7.01 14.87 3.46
CA MET A 29 -7.41 13.45 3.47
C MET A 29 -8.24 13.01 2.24
N LYS A 30 -8.48 13.88 1.29
CA LYS A 30 -8.92 13.55 -0.08
C LYS A 30 -7.83 12.84 -0.91
N ASP A 31 -6.57 12.89 -0.47
CA ASP A 31 -5.42 12.23 -1.12
C ASP A 31 -5.24 10.76 -0.67
N ASP A 32 -6.03 10.30 0.30
CA ASP A 32 -5.95 8.96 0.88
C ASP A 32 -6.34 7.82 -0.08
N MET A 33 -6.51 8.18 -1.34
CA MET A 33 -6.74 7.31 -2.49
C MET A 33 -5.60 7.39 -3.53
N ALA A 34 -4.46 7.96 -3.19
CA ALA A 34 -3.35 8.11 -4.13
C ALA A 34 -2.80 6.77 -4.62
N GLY A 35 -2.83 5.71 -3.79
CA GLY A 35 -2.47 4.35 -4.21
C GLY A 35 -3.39 3.82 -5.32
N ALA A 36 -4.71 4.01 -5.17
CA ALA A 36 -5.68 3.66 -6.20
C ALA A 36 -5.45 4.47 -7.49
N ALA A 37 -5.21 5.77 -7.36
CA ALA A 37 -4.92 6.64 -8.50
C ALA A 37 -3.65 6.22 -9.24
N ALA A 38 -2.60 5.82 -8.52
CA ALA A 38 -1.36 5.30 -9.11
C ALA A 38 -1.63 3.99 -9.87
N ALA A 39 -2.39 3.05 -9.30
CA ALA A 39 -2.76 1.80 -9.98
C ALA A 39 -3.52 2.06 -11.29
N VAL A 40 -4.52 2.97 -11.27
CA VAL A 40 -5.25 3.40 -12.48
C VAL A 40 -4.29 4.05 -13.49
N GLY A 41 -3.37 4.89 -13.01
CA GLY A 41 -2.36 5.55 -13.83
C GLY A 41 -1.46 4.56 -14.57
N VAL A 42 -1.00 3.51 -13.88
CA VAL A 42 -0.23 2.42 -14.49
C VAL A 42 -1.05 1.71 -15.57
N MET A 43 -2.29 1.30 -15.25
CA MET A 43 -3.16 0.59 -16.20
C MET A 43 -3.42 1.43 -17.46
N ARG A 44 -3.68 2.72 -17.28
CA ARG A 44 -3.87 3.65 -18.39
C ARG A 44 -2.61 3.76 -19.27
N ALA A 45 -1.44 3.89 -18.65
CA ALA A 45 -0.18 3.98 -19.37
C ALA A 45 0.13 2.70 -20.16
N LEU A 46 -0.05 1.52 -19.56
CA LEU A 46 0.15 0.22 -20.22
C LEU A 46 -0.76 0.07 -21.45
N MET A 47 -2.03 0.49 -21.33
CA MET A 47 -2.97 0.48 -22.46
C MET A 47 -2.52 1.41 -23.59
N LEU A 48 -2.13 2.63 -23.27
CA LEU A 48 -1.67 3.61 -24.28
C LEU A 48 -0.36 3.19 -24.96
N LEU A 49 0.56 2.61 -24.20
CA LEU A 49 1.86 2.11 -24.68
C LEU A 49 1.73 0.74 -25.36
N LYS A 50 0.56 0.08 -25.30
CA LYS A 50 0.30 -1.27 -25.82
C LYS A 50 1.35 -2.29 -25.31
N TYR A 51 1.66 -2.21 -24.02
CA TYR A 51 2.66 -3.09 -23.40
C TYR A 51 2.16 -4.54 -23.35
N PRO A 52 2.96 -5.53 -23.83
CA PRO A 52 2.57 -6.93 -23.88
C PRO A 52 2.78 -7.65 -22.53
N VAL A 53 2.13 -7.17 -21.46
CA VAL A 53 2.25 -7.69 -20.09
C VAL A 53 0.88 -8.09 -19.55
N ASN A 54 0.86 -9.08 -18.62
CA ASN A 54 -0.34 -9.42 -17.90
C ASN A 54 -0.35 -8.68 -16.55
N VAL A 55 -1.30 -7.79 -16.39
CA VAL A 55 -1.46 -7.01 -15.16
C VAL A 55 -2.92 -7.05 -14.71
N LEU A 56 -3.11 -7.25 -13.43
CA LEU A 56 -4.39 -7.15 -12.74
C LEU A 56 -4.32 -6.00 -11.74
N ALA A 57 -5.20 -5.01 -11.86
CA ALA A 57 -5.36 -3.96 -10.84
C ALA A 57 -6.57 -4.26 -9.95
N VAL A 58 -6.39 -4.20 -8.63
CA VAL A 58 -7.45 -4.32 -7.63
C VAL A 58 -7.46 -3.06 -6.78
N ILE A 59 -8.60 -2.38 -6.73
CA ILE A 59 -8.73 -1.07 -6.10
C ILE A 59 -9.93 -1.11 -5.16
N PRO A 60 -9.74 -1.34 -3.86
CA PRO A 60 -10.81 -1.22 -2.87
C PRO A 60 -11.15 0.27 -2.66
N LEU A 61 -12.39 0.65 -2.94
CA LEU A 61 -12.88 2.02 -2.80
C LEU A 61 -13.85 2.11 -1.64
N VAL A 62 -13.51 2.91 -0.64
CA VAL A 62 -14.31 3.12 0.57
C VAL A 62 -14.20 4.56 1.08
N GLU A 63 -15.15 4.97 1.90
CA GLU A 63 -15.02 6.12 2.81
C GLU A 63 -14.77 5.62 4.23
N ASN A 64 -13.93 6.33 5.00
CA ASN A 64 -13.73 6.06 6.43
C ASN A 64 -14.11 7.31 7.24
N ILE A 65 -15.41 7.45 7.49
CA ILE A 65 -16.01 8.60 8.17
C ILE A 65 -16.87 8.17 9.35
N PRO A 66 -17.06 9.00 10.40
CA PRO A 66 -18.01 8.74 11.47
C PRO A 66 -19.44 8.65 10.93
N SER A 67 -20.14 7.58 11.28
CA SER A 67 -21.54 7.39 10.92
C SER A 67 -22.20 6.43 11.92
N GLY A 68 -23.53 6.32 11.85
CA GLY A 68 -24.27 5.32 12.62
C GLY A 68 -24.01 3.87 12.18
N MET A 69 -23.31 3.65 11.07
CA MET A 69 -22.96 2.34 10.55
C MET A 69 -21.44 2.10 10.56
N ALA A 70 -20.65 3.05 11.11
CA ALA A 70 -19.21 2.91 11.19
C ALA A 70 -18.84 1.75 12.14
N TYR A 71 -17.78 1.00 11.77
CA TYR A 71 -17.23 -0.02 12.68
C TYR A 71 -16.52 0.62 13.86
N HIS A 72 -16.38 -0.13 14.96
CA HIS A 72 -15.92 0.38 16.23
C HIS A 72 -14.55 -0.18 16.60
N VAL A 73 -13.88 0.49 17.52
CA VAL A 73 -12.78 -0.11 18.28
C VAL A 73 -13.33 -1.31 19.05
N ASP A 74 -12.53 -2.38 19.11
CA ASP A 74 -12.84 -3.69 19.69
C ASP A 74 -13.83 -4.56 18.87
N ASP A 75 -14.30 -4.10 17.70
CA ASP A 75 -14.96 -5.00 16.75
C ASP A 75 -13.96 -6.05 16.24
N ILE A 76 -14.47 -7.27 15.98
CA ILE A 76 -13.72 -8.33 15.33
C ILE A 76 -14.24 -8.51 13.91
N LEU A 77 -13.40 -8.23 12.94
CA LEU A 77 -13.73 -8.35 11.52
C LEU A 77 -13.28 -9.71 10.99
N THR A 78 -14.13 -10.36 10.20
CA THR A 78 -13.72 -11.53 9.41
C THR A 78 -13.27 -11.05 8.03
N MET A 79 -12.00 -11.25 7.74
CA MET A 79 -11.39 -10.85 6.47
C MET A 79 -11.77 -11.82 5.35
N TYR A 80 -11.54 -11.42 4.12
CA TYR A 80 -11.91 -12.20 2.93
C TYR A 80 -11.30 -13.62 2.90
N ASN A 81 -10.09 -13.80 3.44
CA ASN A 81 -9.45 -15.12 3.57
C ASN A 81 -9.91 -15.94 4.79
N GLY A 82 -10.84 -15.41 5.58
CA GLY A 82 -11.38 -16.04 6.79
C GLY A 82 -10.63 -15.73 8.08
N LYS A 83 -9.45 -15.08 8.03
CA LYS A 83 -8.76 -14.61 9.25
C LYS A 83 -9.60 -13.57 9.98
N THR A 84 -9.50 -13.55 11.30
CA THR A 84 -10.15 -12.56 12.15
C THR A 84 -9.17 -11.46 12.56
N VAL A 85 -9.66 -10.22 12.60
CA VAL A 85 -8.85 -9.05 12.97
C VAL A 85 -9.59 -8.21 14.00
N GLU A 86 -8.96 -8.03 15.15
CA GLU A 86 -9.41 -7.11 16.20
C GLU A 86 -9.09 -5.67 15.78
N VAL A 87 -10.08 -4.80 15.80
CA VAL A 87 -9.94 -3.38 15.49
C VAL A 87 -9.52 -2.63 16.75
N LYS A 88 -8.27 -2.20 16.83
CA LYS A 88 -7.77 -1.33 17.92
C LYS A 88 -7.74 0.14 17.54
N ASN A 89 -7.85 0.45 16.25
CA ASN A 89 -7.89 1.82 15.74
C ASN A 89 -8.64 1.83 14.41
N THR A 90 -9.73 2.58 14.32
CA THR A 90 -10.51 2.68 13.08
C THR A 90 -9.83 3.56 12.02
N ASP A 91 -8.79 4.32 12.38
CA ASP A 91 -7.92 5.06 11.44
C ASP A 91 -6.80 4.19 10.83
N ALA A 92 -6.84 2.89 11.09
CA ALA A 92 -6.00 1.90 10.44
C ALA A 92 -6.82 1.03 9.46
N GLU A 93 -7.74 1.64 8.72
CA GLU A 93 -8.65 1.01 7.76
C GLU A 93 -7.95 0.61 6.46
N GLY A 94 -6.98 1.41 6.04
CA GLY A 94 -6.28 1.20 4.77
C GLY A 94 -5.68 -0.20 4.67
N ARG A 95 -5.05 -0.70 5.75
CA ARG A 95 -4.51 -2.05 5.77
C ARG A 95 -5.59 -3.13 5.78
N LEU A 96 -6.77 -2.87 6.33
CA LEU A 96 -7.89 -3.81 6.31
C LEU A 96 -8.40 -4.02 4.89
N ILE A 97 -8.69 -2.95 4.17
CA ILE A 97 -9.16 -3.05 2.78
C ILE A 97 -8.09 -3.60 1.83
N LEU A 98 -6.81 -3.29 2.07
CA LEU A 98 -5.69 -3.84 1.30
C LEU A 98 -5.52 -5.34 1.53
N ALA A 99 -5.69 -5.83 2.77
CA ALA A 99 -5.63 -7.24 3.11
C ALA A 99 -6.60 -8.07 2.26
N ASP A 100 -7.85 -7.64 2.18
CA ASP A 100 -8.87 -8.29 1.34
C ASP A 100 -8.53 -8.18 -0.15
N ALA A 101 -8.07 -7.02 -0.59
CA ALA A 101 -7.70 -6.80 -1.98
C ALA A 101 -6.47 -7.62 -2.42
N LEU A 102 -5.48 -7.80 -1.55
CA LEU A 102 -4.31 -8.66 -1.79
C LEU A 102 -4.72 -10.13 -1.94
N THR A 103 -5.54 -10.63 -1.02
CA THR A 103 -6.09 -12.00 -1.12
C THR A 103 -6.89 -12.18 -2.40
N TYR A 104 -7.78 -11.24 -2.72
CA TYR A 104 -8.60 -11.28 -3.94
C TYR A 104 -7.75 -11.25 -5.21
N ALA A 105 -6.70 -10.43 -5.26
CA ALA A 105 -5.80 -10.38 -6.42
C ALA A 105 -5.14 -11.73 -6.70
N GLN A 106 -4.71 -12.43 -5.65
CA GLN A 106 -4.10 -13.76 -5.76
C GLN A 106 -5.11 -14.81 -6.24
N GLU A 107 -6.34 -14.79 -5.74
CA GLU A 107 -7.41 -15.67 -6.24
C GLU A 107 -7.76 -15.40 -7.72
N LYS A 108 -7.59 -14.17 -8.19
CA LYS A 108 -7.78 -13.81 -9.61
C LYS A 108 -6.55 -14.11 -10.47
N GLY A 109 -5.53 -14.76 -9.91
CA GLY A 109 -4.38 -15.29 -10.63
C GLY A 109 -3.16 -14.39 -10.64
N ALA A 110 -3.07 -13.37 -9.78
CA ALA A 110 -1.83 -12.63 -9.59
C ALA A 110 -0.75 -13.57 -9.03
N THR A 111 0.41 -13.59 -9.67
CA THR A 111 1.56 -14.44 -9.30
C THR A 111 2.66 -13.64 -8.61
N ARG A 112 2.59 -12.33 -8.68
CA ARG A 112 3.41 -11.35 -7.95
C ARG A 112 2.57 -10.15 -7.59
N LEU A 113 2.91 -9.47 -6.52
CA LEU A 113 2.11 -8.37 -6.00
C LEU A 113 2.98 -7.12 -5.75
N ILE A 114 2.38 -5.97 -6.03
CA ILE A 114 2.82 -4.66 -5.54
C ILE A 114 1.57 -3.95 -5.03
N ASP A 115 1.58 -3.48 -3.79
CA ASP A 115 0.55 -2.58 -3.33
C ASP A 115 1.11 -1.19 -3.00
N LEU A 116 0.25 -0.17 -3.20
CA LEU A 116 0.59 1.23 -2.95
C LEU A 116 -0.49 1.85 -2.06
N ALA A 117 -0.05 2.52 -1.02
CA ALA A 117 -0.96 3.17 -0.09
C ALA A 117 -0.33 4.39 0.59
N THR A 118 -1.12 5.43 0.78
CA THR A 118 -0.90 6.46 1.79
C THR A 118 -1.26 5.86 3.15
N LEU A 119 -0.34 5.00 3.68
CA LEU A 119 -0.74 4.08 4.72
C LEU A 119 -0.47 4.60 6.12
N THR A 120 0.71 5.20 6.35
CA THR A 120 1.08 5.52 7.73
C THR A 120 1.72 6.91 7.89
N GLY A 121 1.26 7.66 8.88
CA GLY A 121 1.98 8.83 9.37
C GLY A 121 3.36 8.46 9.95
N ALA A 122 3.54 7.22 10.41
CA ALA A 122 4.82 6.72 10.88
C ALA A 122 5.88 6.68 9.78
N CYS A 123 5.50 6.35 8.55
CA CYS A 123 6.40 6.41 7.38
C CYS A 123 6.82 7.86 7.10
N VAL A 124 5.88 8.80 7.16
CA VAL A 124 6.18 10.24 7.01
C VAL A 124 7.12 10.72 8.12
N THR A 125 6.91 10.29 9.36
CA THR A 125 7.77 10.63 10.49
C THR A 125 9.20 10.12 10.30
N ALA A 126 9.35 8.89 9.76
CA ALA A 126 10.66 8.26 9.57
C ALA A 126 11.42 8.76 8.33
N LEU A 127 10.71 8.97 7.21
CA LEU A 127 11.31 9.22 5.89
C LEU A 127 11.01 10.61 5.31
N GLY A 128 10.16 11.37 5.97
CA GLY A 128 9.66 12.66 5.48
C GLY A 128 8.75 12.50 4.26
N THR A 129 8.63 13.58 3.48
CA THR A 129 7.83 13.62 2.25
C THR A 129 8.62 13.25 0.98
N VAL A 130 9.89 12.84 1.14
CA VAL A 130 10.85 12.68 0.03
C VAL A 130 10.96 11.23 -0.43
N ARG A 131 10.69 10.26 0.44
CA ARG A 131 10.91 8.83 0.16
C ARG A 131 9.67 7.99 0.40
N THR A 132 9.47 7.03 -0.48
CA THR A 132 8.54 5.92 -0.27
C THR A 132 9.17 4.89 0.67
N GLY A 133 8.42 4.42 1.67
CA GLY A 133 8.79 3.25 2.46
C GLY A 133 8.48 1.96 1.70
N MET A 134 9.39 1.01 1.69
CA MET A 134 9.20 -0.29 1.03
C MET A 134 9.38 -1.42 2.05
N ILE A 135 8.43 -2.35 2.06
CA ILE A 135 8.50 -3.62 2.78
C ILE A 135 8.11 -4.73 1.80
N GLY A 136 8.69 -5.92 1.95
CA GLY A 136 8.35 -7.06 1.11
C GLY A 136 8.80 -8.38 1.71
N ASN A 137 8.43 -9.47 1.08
CA ASN A 137 8.75 -10.83 1.49
C ASN A 137 9.77 -11.54 0.58
N ASP A 138 10.19 -10.89 -0.52
CA ASP A 138 11.14 -11.43 -1.49
C ASP A 138 12.21 -10.36 -1.81
N GLN A 139 13.46 -10.63 -1.38
CA GLN A 139 14.54 -9.66 -1.51
C GLN A 139 14.94 -9.42 -2.98
N GLU A 140 14.85 -10.45 -3.83
CA GLU A 140 15.16 -10.28 -5.26
C GLU A 140 14.12 -9.37 -5.93
N TRP A 141 12.85 -9.58 -5.62
CA TRP A 141 11.77 -8.74 -6.11
C TRP A 141 11.89 -7.28 -5.64
N MET A 142 12.23 -7.07 -4.36
CA MET A 142 12.51 -5.75 -3.80
C MET A 142 13.71 -5.08 -4.48
N ASN A 143 14.82 -5.81 -4.71
CA ASN A 143 16.00 -5.27 -5.38
C ASN A 143 15.70 -4.85 -6.82
N ARG A 144 14.93 -5.64 -7.55
CA ARG A 144 14.47 -5.30 -8.91
C ARG A 144 13.64 -4.02 -8.92
N PHE A 145 12.70 -3.90 -7.97
CA PHE A 145 11.88 -2.69 -7.85
C PHE A 145 12.73 -1.47 -7.45
N PHE A 146 13.65 -1.64 -6.51
CA PHE A 146 14.55 -0.58 -6.07
C PHE A 146 15.42 -0.05 -7.23
N SER A 147 15.95 -0.95 -8.06
CA SER A 147 16.71 -0.55 -9.26
C SER A 147 15.84 0.23 -10.24
N ALA A 148 14.65 -0.27 -10.55
CA ALA A 148 13.71 0.39 -11.45
C ALA A 148 13.32 1.80 -10.95
N ALA A 149 13.06 1.95 -9.65
CA ALA A 149 12.74 3.23 -9.05
C ALA A 149 13.92 4.21 -9.09
N THR A 150 15.14 3.72 -8.87
CA THR A 150 16.35 4.52 -8.93
C THR A 150 16.59 5.09 -10.34
N GLU A 151 16.37 4.29 -11.37
CA GLU A 151 16.55 4.70 -12.78
C GLU A 151 15.55 5.77 -13.22
N VAL A 152 14.36 5.82 -12.59
CA VAL A 152 13.36 6.86 -12.87
C VAL A 152 13.34 7.98 -11.83
N HIS A 153 14.35 8.02 -10.94
CA HIS A 153 14.54 9.03 -9.90
C HIS A 153 13.42 9.08 -8.83
N GLU A 154 12.68 8.00 -8.62
CA GLU A 154 11.79 7.85 -7.49
C GLU A 154 12.56 7.27 -6.28
N LYS A 155 12.57 8.01 -5.18
CA LYS A 155 13.37 7.68 -4.00
C LYS A 155 12.62 6.70 -3.10
N ILE A 156 13.24 5.56 -2.83
CA ILE A 156 12.69 4.52 -1.95
C ILE A 156 13.65 4.21 -0.82
N TRP A 157 13.13 3.68 0.27
CA TRP A 157 13.91 3.13 1.37
C TRP A 157 13.26 1.84 1.86
N GLN A 158 14.03 0.75 1.88
CA GLN A 158 13.57 -0.53 2.44
C GLN A 158 13.59 -0.43 3.97
N LEU A 159 12.44 -0.74 4.58
CA LEU A 159 12.27 -0.84 6.02
C LEU A 159 12.53 -2.30 6.46
N PRO A 160 12.97 -2.53 7.71
CA PRO A 160 13.13 -3.88 8.25
C PRO A 160 11.79 -4.60 8.37
N ALA A 161 11.81 -5.94 8.30
CA ALA A 161 10.64 -6.80 8.39
C ALA A 161 10.92 -8.03 9.28
N ASP A 162 11.58 -7.79 10.43
CA ASP A 162 11.99 -8.84 11.35
C ASP A 162 10.78 -9.43 12.10
N GLU A 163 10.83 -10.72 12.40
CA GLU A 163 9.73 -11.47 13.02
C GLU A 163 9.32 -10.92 14.41
N GLU A 164 10.25 -10.27 15.11
CA GLU A 164 9.97 -9.64 16.40
C GLU A 164 8.88 -8.58 16.33
N TYR A 165 8.76 -7.87 15.19
CA TYR A 165 7.69 -6.90 14.99
C TYR A 165 6.33 -7.54 14.71
N GLU A 166 6.29 -8.78 14.19
CA GLU A 166 5.03 -9.49 13.95
C GLU A 166 4.28 -9.78 15.26
N LYS A 167 5.00 -10.03 16.35
CA LYS A 167 4.44 -10.24 17.68
C LYS A 167 3.62 -9.06 18.19
N LEU A 168 3.92 -7.85 17.70
CA LEU A 168 3.15 -6.66 18.05
C LEU A 168 1.72 -6.67 17.49
N LEU A 169 1.43 -7.57 16.55
CA LEU A 169 0.11 -7.73 15.92
C LEU A 169 -0.72 -8.85 16.55
N GLU A 170 -0.20 -9.57 17.54
CA GLU A 170 -0.93 -10.63 18.25
C GLU A 170 -2.13 -10.04 18.99
N SER A 171 -3.26 -10.75 18.95
CA SER A 171 -4.50 -10.42 19.65
C SER A 171 -4.89 -11.57 20.58
N ASP A 172 -5.50 -11.26 21.71
CA ASP A 172 -6.03 -12.27 22.65
C ASP A 172 -7.40 -12.83 22.21
N VAL A 173 -8.06 -12.17 21.25
CA VAL A 173 -9.46 -12.46 20.88
C VAL A 173 -9.67 -12.69 19.37
N ALA A 174 -8.64 -12.49 18.55
CA ALA A 174 -8.65 -12.68 17.10
C ALA A 174 -7.30 -13.23 16.64
N ASP A 175 -7.17 -13.58 15.34
CA ASP A 175 -5.90 -14.03 14.79
C ASP A 175 -4.85 -12.89 14.77
N LEU A 176 -5.31 -11.65 14.58
CA LEU A 176 -4.48 -10.44 14.52
C LEU A 176 -5.22 -9.26 15.13
N LYS A 177 -4.49 -8.20 15.46
CA LYS A 177 -5.05 -6.85 15.64
C LYS A 177 -4.53 -5.90 14.55
N ASN A 178 -5.30 -4.87 14.23
CA ASN A 178 -4.98 -4.01 13.09
C ASN A 178 -3.87 -2.97 13.35
N VAL A 179 -3.36 -2.83 14.58
CA VAL A 179 -2.23 -1.96 14.91
C VAL A 179 -1.29 -2.62 15.92
N GLY A 180 0.02 -2.41 15.76
CA GLY A 180 1.06 -2.95 16.64
C GLY A 180 1.40 -2.07 17.85
N GLY A 181 0.69 -0.97 18.08
CA GLY A 181 1.00 0.02 19.12
C GLY A 181 1.56 1.32 18.55
N SER A 182 2.25 2.10 19.39
CA SER A 182 2.79 3.41 19.03
C SER A 182 4.14 3.36 18.28
N GLU A 183 4.85 2.24 18.37
CA GLU A 183 6.19 2.07 17.81
C GLU A 183 6.14 1.32 16.48
N ALA A 184 7.13 1.55 15.63
CA ALA A 184 7.35 0.85 14.36
C ALA A 184 6.10 0.81 13.43
N GLY A 185 5.26 1.84 13.45
CA GLY A 185 3.94 1.84 12.80
C GLY A 185 3.96 1.51 11.31
N ALA A 186 4.98 1.96 10.55
CA ALA A 186 5.12 1.62 9.14
C ALA A 186 5.51 0.15 8.94
N ILE A 187 6.36 -0.38 9.82
CA ILE A 187 6.83 -1.77 9.79
C ILE A 187 5.65 -2.72 10.12
N THR A 188 4.97 -2.46 11.22
CA THR A 188 3.81 -3.29 11.64
C THR A 188 2.67 -3.22 10.64
N ALA A 189 2.46 -2.09 9.96
CA ALA A 189 1.49 -1.98 8.88
C ALA A 189 1.83 -2.89 7.69
N GLY A 190 3.08 -2.88 7.23
CA GLY A 190 3.54 -3.79 6.18
C GLY A 190 3.47 -5.26 6.60
N LEU A 191 3.90 -5.58 7.82
CA LEU A 191 3.83 -6.96 8.35
C LEU A 191 2.40 -7.45 8.54
N PHE A 192 1.45 -6.55 8.85
CA PHE A 192 0.03 -6.89 8.83
C PHE A 192 -0.41 -7.33 7.43
N LEU A 193 -0.05 -6.58 6.38
CA LEU A 193 -0.38 -6.91 4.99
C LEU A 193 0.25 -8.25 4.56
N LYS A 194 1.49 -8.52 4.97
CA LYS A 194 2.20 -9.79 4.70
C LYS A 194 1.38 -11.01 5.12
N GLN A 195 0.58 -10.92 6.19
CA GLN A 195 -0.28 -12.01 6.69
C GLN A 195 -1.40 -12.41 5.71
N PHE A 196 -1.65 -11.60 4.67
CA PHE A 196 -2.67 -11.81 3.64
C PHE A 196 -2.08 -12.14 2.26
N VAL A 197 -0.76 -12.29 2.20
CA VAL A 197 -0.03 -12.76 1.03
C VAL A 197 0.21 -14.26 1.17
N HIS A 198 -0.11 -15.04 0.12
CA HIS A 198 0.11 -16.48 0.14
C HIS A 198 1.61 -16.81 0.16
N ASP A 199 1.96 -17.89 0.85
CA ASP A 199 3.34 -18.36 0.89
C ASP A 199 3.91 -18.56 -0.52
N GLY A 200 5.11 -18.05 -0.73
CA GLY A 200 5.80 -18.13 -2.02
C GLY A 200 5.35 -17.13 -3.08
N THR A 201 4.37 -16.28 -2.80
CA THR A 201 4.00 -15.16 -3.69
C THR A 201 4.91 -13.95 -3.42
N PRO A 202 5.78 -13.54 -4.35
CA PRO A 202 6.59 -12.34 -4.19
C PRO A 202 5.71 -11.10 -4.06
N TRP A 203 5.95 -10.31 -3.02
CA TRP A 203 5.14 -9.15 -2.69
C TRP A 203 5.98 -7.98 -2.21
N ILE A 204 5.56 -6.77 -2.59
CA ILE A 204 6.11 -5.49 -2.13
C ILE A 204 4.95 -4.59 -1.73
N HIS A 205 5.04 -4.01 -0.54
CA HIS A 205 4.25 -2.87 -0.09
C HIS A 205 5.03 -1.58 -0.26
N LEU A 206 4.39 -0.56 -0.80
CA LEU A 206 4.91 0.79 -0.96
C LEU A 206 4.07 1.76 -0.13
N ASP A 207 4.61 2.23 0.99
CA ASP A 207 4.00 3.31 1.77
C ASP A 207 4.39 4.65 1.16
N ILE A 208 3.44 5.22 0.42
CA ILE A 208 3.59 6.47 -0.33
C ILE A 208 3.02 7.67 0.44
N ALA A 209 2.71 7.54 1.72
CA ALA A 209 2.10 8.62 2.51
C ALA A 209 2.91 9.93 2.47
N GLY A 210 4.24 9.85 2.40
CA GLY A 210 5.09 11.02 2.30
C GLY A 210 5.07 11.68 0.92
N PRO A 211 5.45 10.98 -0.15
CA PRO A 211 5.65 11.58 -1.48
C PRO A 211 4.39 11.65 -2.35
N ALA A 212 3.21 11.21 -1.89
CA ALA A 212 2.00 11.14 -2.72
C ALA A 212 1.44 12.50 -3.12
N PHE A 213 1.63 13.52 -2.28
CA PHE A 213 0.99 14.82 -2.44
C PHE A 213 1.92 15.98 -2.07
N ASN A 214 2.00 17.00 -2.93
CA ASN A 214 2.73 18.23 -2.68
C ASN A 214 1.76 19.31 -2.20
N GLU A 215 1.82 19.69 -0.94
CA GLU A 215 1.05 20.81 -0.38
C GLU A 215 1.49 22.16 -0.94
N LYS A 216 2.75 22.26 -1.31
CA LYS A 216 3.38 23.42 -1.95
C LYS A 216 4.04 23.02 -3.24
N ALA A 217 4.25 23.98 -4.13
CA ALA A 217 4.95 23.73 -5.39
C ALA A 217 6.35 23.11 -5.13
N ASP A 218 6.64 22.02 -5.81
CA ASP A 218 7.97 21.42 -5.87
C ASP A 218 8.89 22.21 -6.84
N GLU A 219 10.10 21.68 -7.08
CA GLU A 219 11.09 22.29 -7.99
C GLU A 219 10.58 22.40 -9.43
N THR A 220 9.59 21.60 -9.82
CA THR A 220 8.95 21.63 -11.15
C THR A 220 7.71 22.54 -11.20
N GLY A 221 7.30 23.09 -10.05
CA GLY A 221 6.07 23.86 -9.91
C GLY A 221 4.81 23.03 -9.69
N LEU A 222 4.95 21.70 -9.50
CA LEU A 222 3.82 20.81 -9.27
C LEU A 222 3.26 20.98 -7.85
N ILE A 223 1.95 21.22 -7.77
CA ILE A 223 1.16 21.21 -6.53
C ILE A 223 0.13 20.09 -6.67
N GLY A 224 -0.13 19.35 -5.57
CA GLY A 224 -1.12 18.29 -5.54
C GLY A 224 -0.53 16.91 -5.77
N ALA A 225 -1.31 16.01 -6.36
CA ALA A 225 -0.92 14.61 -6.54
C ALA A 225 0.32 14.45 -7.44
N THR A 226 1.28 13.65 -6.98
CA THR A 226 2.57 13.47 -7.66
C THR A 226 2.58 12.32 -8.66
N GLY A 227 1.70 11.33 -8.48
CA GLY A 227 1.71 10.10 -9.25
C GLY A 227 2.89 9.17 -8.92
N VAL A 228 3.48 9.31 -7.73
CA VAL A 228 4.57 8.45 -7.26
C VAL A 228 4.25 6.96 -7.41
N GLY A 229 5.25 6.17 -7.80
CA GLY A 229 5.14 4.73 -8.06
C GLY A 229 4.76 4.37 -9.50
N ILE A 230 4.09 5.25 -10.24
CA ILE A 230 3.69 4.96 -11.64
C ILE A 230 4.92 4.71 -12.51
N LYS A 231 5.91 5.60 -12.47
CA LYS A 231 7.12 5.50 -13.30
C LYS A 231 7.92 4.26 -12.94
N SER A 232 8.10 3.99 -11.64
CA SER A 232 8.84 2.82 -11.15
C SER A 232 8.21 1.50 -11.61
N ILE A 233 6.88 1.38 -11.50
CA ILE A 233 6.19 0.16 -11.95
C ILE A 233 6.28 0.00 -13.46
N LEU A 234 6.09 1.05 -14.24
CA LEU A 234 6.22 0.99 -15.70
C LEU A 234 7.63 0.60 -16.10
N HIS A 235 8.65 1.15 -15.46
CA HIS A 235 10.05 0.84 -15.76
C HIS A 235 10.41 -0.60 -15.37
N LEU A 236 9.94 -1.07 -14.22
CA LEU A 236 10.08 -2.47 -13.80
C LEU A 236 9.53 -3.44 -14.86
N LEU A 237 8.36 -3.13 -15.41
CA LEU A 237 7.73 -3.95 -16.45
C LEU A 237 8.50 -3.92 -17.76
N GLN A 238 9.16 -2.80 -18.10
CA GLN A 238 10.03 -2.68 -19.29
C GLN A 238 11.23 -3.63 -19.23
N GLY A 239 11.90 -3.71 -18.08
CA GLY A 239 13.04 -4.60 -17.89
C GLY A 239 12.69 -6.09 -18.03
N GLY A 240 11.45 -6.48 -17.74
CA GLY A 240 10.96 -7.86 -17.94
C GLY A 240 10.74 -8.24 -19.40
N VAL A 241 10.37 -7.28 -20.26
CA VAL A 241 10.18 -7.50 -21.70
C VAL A 241 11.55 -7.64 -22.41
N ALA A 242 12.54 -6.83 -22.02
CA ALA A 242 13.88 -6.86 -22.61
C ALA A 242 14.66 -8.16 -22.34
N SER A 243 14.27 -8.94 -21.32
CA SER A 243 14.92 -10.22 -20.99
C SER A 243 14.37 -11.42 -21.77
N HIS A 244 13.25 -11.27 -22.50
CA HIS A 244 12.64 -12.35 -23.29
C HIS A 244 13.03 -12.34 -24.77
N ASP A 245 13.66 -11.26 -25.23
CA ASP A 245 14.12 -11.09 -26.64
C ASP A 245 15.63 -11.36 -26.82
N ARG A 246 16.27 -12.11 -25.92
CA ARG A 246 17.67 -12.55 -26.06
C ARG A 246 17.81 -14.06 -26.02
#